data_13b611011f494b6e037f7a6c059d725d
#
_entry.id   13b611011f494b6e037f7a6c059d725d
#
_cell.length_a   1.000
_cell.length_b   1.000
_cell.length_c   1.000
_cell.angle_alpha   90.00
_cell.angle_beta   90.00
_cell.angle_gamma   90.00
#
_symmetry.space_group_name_H-M   'P 1'
#
loop_
_entity.id
_entity.type
_entity.pdbx_description
1 polymer ?
#
loop_
_entity_poly.entity_id
_entity_poly.type
_entity_poly.pdbx_seq_one_letter_code
_entity_poly.pdbx_strand_id
1 'polypeptide(L)'
;MAADTTGTEPAFDVGREGDDTSSTLVVGFSEFGLAGLTAVDYLVTHLELERTGRVLADRLPIITPFSEGVPRHHTRLFSRDDLDLTVLVGELFLPARAAESFSKHLLGWVEETAIEEVIVLSGVPVAHGPDEHRAYYVATPDFTEARLADTEITPMGGGFLDGLNGALMARGLDSDLRTCLLTTPVHAQAPDADAALRLLEAFLSIYDLDVDLGPMTEFAARVAEQYEELAARMEAEKKAERGPEDRMYM
;
A
#
# COMPACT_ATOMS: atom_id res chain seq x y z
N MET A 1 22.45 6.51 -38.86
CA MET A 1 22.95 6.64 -37.49
C MET A 1 21.77 6.31 -36.60
N ALA A 2 21.58 5.03 -36.25
CA ALA A 2 20.52 4.57 -35.36
C ALA A 2 20.91 5.03 -33.95
N ALA A 3 20.05 5.82 -33.30
CA ALA A 3 20.20 6.15 -31.91
C ALA A 3 20.09 4.84 -31.10
N ASP A 4 21.14 4.55 -30.37
CA ASP A 4 21.19 3.45 -29.40
C ASP A 4 20.22 3.77 -28.27
N THR A 5 19.00 3.22 -28.37
CA THR A 5 18.00 3.25 -27.31
C THR A 5 18.17 2.05 -26.38
N THR A 6 19.37 1.82 -25.88
CA THR A 6 19.55 1.06 -24.66
C THR A 6 19.05 1.94 -23.50
N GLY A 7 17.76 2.15 -23.44
CA GLY A 7 17.08 2.67 -22.27
C GLY A 7 17.28 1.67 -21.15
N THR A 8 18.29 1.92 -20.36
CA THR A 8 18.64 1.08 -19.21
C THR A 8 17.47 1.13 -18.23
N GLU A 9 16.88 -0.03 -17.97
CA GLU A 9 15.79 -0.20 -16.99
C GLU A 9 16.20 0.33 -15.62
N PRO A 10 15.26 0.84 -14.82
CA PRO A 10 15.52 1.17 -13.42
C PRO A 10 16.12 -0.04 -12.71
N ALA A 11 17.18 0.16 -11.93
CA ALA A 11 17.79 -0.86 -11.11
C ALA A 11 17.43 -0.64 -9.65
N PHE A 12 17.27 -1.72 -8.91
CA PHE A 12 16.96 -1.69 -7.49
C PHE A 12 17.97 -2.55 -6.75
N ASP A 13 18.32 -2.13 -5.55
CA ASP A 13 19.23 -2.86 -4.66
C ASP A 13 18.61 -2.92 -3.27
N VAL A 14 18.39 -4.12 -2.76
CA VAL A 14 17.83 -4.37 -1.43
C VAL A 14 18.97 -4.60 -0.46
N GLY A 15 19.28 -3.57 0.32
CA GLY A 15 20.30 -3.64 1.37
C GLY A 15 19.70 -3.92 2.73
N ARG A 16 20.27 -4.89 3.46
CA ARG A 16 19.87 -5.23 4.83
C ARG A 16 20.97 -4.97 5.84
N GLU A 17 20.56 -4.69 7.06
CA GLU A 17 21.38 -4.50 8.24
C GLU A 17 20.96 -5.59 9.26
N GLY A 18 21.42 -6.85 9.08
CA GLY A 18 21.13 -7.98 9.99
C GLY A 18 20.58 -9.23 9.31
N ASP A 19 20.49 -10.30 10.09
CA ASP A 19 19.91 -11.59 9.68
C ASP A 19 18.42 -11.57 10.07
N ASP A 20 17.52 -11.45 9.10
CA ASP A 20 16.09 -11.55 9.32
C ASP A 20 15.66 -13.02 9.23
N THR A 21 14.87 -13.43 10.19
CA THR A 21 14.32 -14.79 10.26
C THR A 21 12.83 -14.82 10.03
N SER A 22 12.19 -13.68 9.71
CA SER A 22 10.76 -13.62 9.50
C SER A 22 10.32 -14.40 8.26
N SER A 23 9.19 -15.10 8.36
CA SER A 23 8.57 -15.83 7.25
C SER A 23 7.58 -14.97 6.45
N THR A 24 7.18 -13.82 6.96
CA THR A 24 6.15 -12.95 6.40
C THR A 24 6.70 -11.57 6.03
N LEU A 25 6.48 -11.16 4.78
CA LEU A 25 6.74 -9.80 4.30
C LEU A 25 5.42 -9.08 4.00
N VAL A 26 5.18 -7.95 4.66
CA VAL A 26 4.07 -7.05 4.36
C VAL A 26 4.58 -5.79 3.67
N VAL A 27 3.97 -5.42 2.57
CA VAL A 27 4.42 -4.27 1.79
C VAL A 27 3.28 -3.27 1.56
N GLY A 28 3.60 -1.98 1.67
CA GLY A 28 2.70 -0.88 1.33
C GLY A 28 3.44 0.23 0.61
N PHE A 29 2.85 0.71 -0.48
CA PHE A 29 3.46 1.68 -1.38
C PHE A 29 2.67 2.96 -1.50
N SER A 30 3.34 4.00 -2.03
CA SER A 30 2.74 5.29 -2.38
C SER A 30 1.88 5.14 -3.64
N GLU A 31 0.68 4.58 -3.47
CA GLU A 31 -0.32 4.38 -4.52
C GLU A 31 -1.60 5.17 -4.20
N PHE A 32 -2.68 4.93 -4.95
CA PHE A 32 -3.95 5.66 -4.80
C PHE A 32 -4.46 5.65 -3.35
N GLY A 33 -4.88 6.81 -2.88
CA GLY A 33 -5.39 7.00 -1.52
C GLY A 33 -4.34 6.82 -0.42
N LEU A 34 -3.09 6.48 -0.73
CA LEU A 34 -2.01 6.17 0.20
C LEU A 34 -2.39 5.13 1.27
N ALA A 35 -3.46 4.36 1.06
CA ALA A 35 -4.03 3.47 2.07
C ALA A 35 -3.04 2.39 2.52
N GLY A 36 -2.39 1.71 1.57
CA GLY A 36 -1.39 0.68 1.87
C GLY A 36 -0.16 1.26 2.58
N LEU A 37 0.36 2.40 2.11
CA LEU A 37 1.49 3.09 2.75
C LEU A 37 1.14 3.49 4.19
N THR A 38 -0.03 4.07 4.40
CA THR A 38 -0.50 4.48 5.74
C THR A 38 -0.66 3.29 6.67
N ALA A 39 -1.21 2.17 6.16
CA ALA A 39 -1.39 0.96 6.94
C ALA A 39 -0.05 0.37 7.40
N VAL A 40 0.95 0.24 6.51
CA VAL A 40 2.25 -0.31 6.89
C VAL A 40 3.05 0.64 7.80
N ASP A 41 2.97 1.95 7.61
CA ASP A 41 3.62 2.93 8.49
C ASP A 41 3.00 2.90 9.91
N TYR A 42 1.70 2.67 9.98
CA TYR A 42 1.00 2.43 11.25
C TYR A 42 1.50 1.16 11.96
N LEU A 43 1.64 0.03 11.24
CA LEU A 43 2.20 -1.21 11.79
C LEU A 43 3.62 -1.00 12.31
N VAL A 44 4.48 -0.31 11.56
CA VAL A 44 5.85 0.00 12.00
C VAL A 44 5.86 0.74 13.33
N THR A 45 4.98 1.73 13.48
CA THR A 45 4.94 2.58 14.68
C THR A 45 4.36 1.84 15.90
N HIS A 46 3.26 1.11 15.71
CA HIS A 46 2.51 0.52 16.83
C HIS A 46 3.00 -0.89 17.23
N LEU A 47 3.74 -1.55 16.35
CA LEU A 47 4.51 -2.75 16.69
C LEU A 47 5.95 -2.43 17.12
N GLU A 48 6.32 -1.14 17.18
CA GLU A 48 7.67 -0.69 17.55
C GLU A 48 8.78 -1.40 16.75
N LEU A 49 8.57 -1.53 15.42
CA LEU A 49 9.52 -2.19 14.55
C LEU A 49 10.77 -1.35 14.34
N GLU A 50 11.94 -1.98 14.36
CA GLU A 50 13.21 -1.34 14.10
C GLU A 50 13.56 -1.39 12.61
N ARG A 51 14.27 -0.36 12.12
CA ARG A 51 14.71 -0.35 10.73
C ARG A 51 15.85 -1.36 10.53
N THR A 52 15.61 -2.34 9.65
CA THR A 52 16.54 -3.42 9.33
C THR A 52 17.04 -3.41 7.89
N GLY A 53 16.57 -2.45 7.07
CA GLY A 53 17.06 -2.38 5.70
C GLY A 53 16.48 -1.21 4.89
N ARG A 54 16.87 -1.19 3.62
CA ARG A 54 16.41 -0.20 2.63
C ARG A 54 16.44 -0.76 1.22
N VAL A 55 15.65 -0.15 0.34
CA VAL A 55 15.77 -0.37 -1.11
C VAL A 55 16.27 0.91 -1.77
N LEU A 56 17.36 0.82 -2.50
CA LEU A 56 17.89 1.90 -3.33
C LEU A 56 17.30 1.78 -4.74
N ALA A 57 17.06 2.90 -5.38
CA ALA A 57 16.54 2.96 -6.75
C ALA A 57 17.44 3.85 -7.61
N ASP A 58 17.94 3.29 -8.72
CA ASP A 58 18.66 4.03 -9.73
C ASP A 58 17.73 4.40 -10.92
N ARG A 59 17.97 5.57 -11.53
CA ARG A 59 17.27 6.03 -12.74
C ARG A 59 15.78 6.27 -12.58
N LEU A 60 15.36 6.53 -11.36
CA LEU A 60 14.04 7.07 -11.03
C LEU A 60 14.17 8.51 -10.52
N PRO A 61 13.08 9.29 -10.51
CA PRO A 61 13.10 10.59 -9.88
C PRO A 61 13.57 10.48 -8.43
N ILE A 62 14.56 11.30 -8.08
CA ILE A 62 15.13 11.29 -6.72
C ILE A 62 14.13 11.99 -5.80
N ILE A 63 13.66 11.26 -4.80
CA ILE A 63 12.94 11.81 -3.65
C ILE A 63 13.67 11.41 -2.38
N THR A 64 13.76 12.34 -1.46
CA THR A 64 14.37 12.10 -0.14
C THR A 64 13.37 12.52 0.92
N PRO A 65 12.58 11.61 1.46
CA PRO A 65 11.72 11.91 2.60
C PRO A 65 12.56 12.37 3.80
N PHE A 66 11.95 13.17 4.65
CA PHE A 66 12.57 13.56 5.91
C PHE A 66 11.53 13.58 7.03
N SER A 67 11.97 13.38 8.25
CA SER A 67 11.16 13.50 9.45
C SER A 67 11.96 14.23 10.51
N GLU A 68 11.35 15.21 11.17
CA GLU A 68 12.01 16.03 12.21
C GLU A 68 13.35 16.65 11.76
N GLY A 69 13.44 17.00 10.46
CA GLY A 69 14.65 17.56 9.86
C GLY A 69 15.72 16.53 9.47
N VAL A 70 15.50 15.24 9.68
CA VAL A 70 16.44 14.17 9.36
C VAL A 70 16.03 13.49 8.06
N PRO A 71 16.90 13.43 7.02
CA PRO A 71 16.62 12.73 5.77
C PRO A 71 16.62 11.21 5.98
N ARG A 72 15.78 10.52 5.21
CA ARG A 72 15.65 9.06 5.27
C ARG A 72 15.49 8.47 3.87
N HIS A 73 15.77 7.17 3.73
CA HIS A 73 15.53 6.45 2.48
C HIS A 73 14.03 6.36 2.20
N HIS A 74 13.65 6.49 0.93
CA HIS A 74 12.25 6.44 0.47
C HIS A 74 11.60 5.05 0.58
N THR A 75 12.41 3.97 0.58
CA THR A 75 11.92 2.60 0.74
C THR A 75 12.76 1.91 1.80
N ARG A 76 12.09 1.44 2.84
CA ARG A 76 12.72 0.96 4.07
C ARG A 76 12.08 -0.36 4.51
N LEU A 77 12.91 -1.22 5.10
CA LEU A 77 12.49 -2.47 5.75
C LEU A 77 12.55 -2.30 7.26
N PHE A 78 11.58 -2.87 7.93
CA PHE A 78 11.46 -2.85 9.38
C PHE A 78 11.10 -4.24 9.87
N SER A 79 11.69 -4.68 10.99
CA SER A 79 11.35 -5.92 11.66
C SER A 79 11.63 -5.82 13.15
N ARG A 80 11.24 -6.84 13.91
CA ARG A 80 11.57 -7.01 15.32
C ARG A 80 11.77 -8.50 15.58
N ASP A 81 12.82 -8.85 16.33
CA ASP A 81 13.29 -10.23 16.50
C ASP A 81 12.25 -11.20 17.08
N ASP A 82 11.28 -10.69 17.86
CA ASP A 82 10.22 -11.49 18.48
C ASP A 82 8.95 -11.62 17.65
N LEU A 83 8.91 -10.94 16.47
CA LEU A 83 7.80 -11.00 15.52
C LEU A 83 8.23 -11.67 14.23
N ASP A 84 7.43 -12.62 13.75
CA ASP A 84 7.63 -13.28 12.46
C ASP A 84 7.13 -12.41 11.30
N LEU A 85 7.57 -11.15 11.27
CA LEU A 85 7.09 -10.11 10.38
C LEU A 85 8.18 -9.14 9.96
N THR A 86 8.34 -8.97 8.65
CA THR A 86 9.05 -7.84 8.05
C THR A 86 8.06 -6.92 7.34
N VAL A 87 8.18 -5.63 7.55
CA VAL A 87 7.34 -4.61 6.92
C VAL A 87 8.18 -3.76 5.97
N LEU A 88 7.74 -3.63 4.72
CA LEU A 88 8.32 -2.72 3.73
C LEU A 88 7.43 -1.48 3.57
N VAL A 89 8.01 -0.32 3.85
CA VAL A 89 7.40 1.00 3.66
C VAL A 89 7.98 1.64 2.42
N GLY A 90 7.17 1.79 1.37
CA GLY A 90 7.58 2.32 0.05
C GLY A 90 7.00 3.71 -0.21
N GLU A 91 7.73 4.79 0.14
CA GLU A 91 7.30 6.18 -0.10
C GLU A 91 7.61 6.66 -1.53
N LEU A 92 8.43 5.92 -2.29
CA LEU A 92 8.68 6.23 -3.69
C LEU A 92 7.48 5.85 -4.54
N PHE A 93 6.94 6.81 -5.29
CA PHE A 93 5.98 6.49 -6.34
C PHE A 93 6.68 5.76 -7.48
N LEU A 94 6.30 4.50 -7.70
CA LEU A 94 6.88 3.65 -8.74
C LEU A 94 6.05 3.76 -10.02
N PRO A 95 6.60 4.33 -11.12
CA PRO A 95 5.90 4.34 -12.39
C PRO A 95 5.76 2.91 -12.94
N ALA A 96 4.70 2.63 -13.70
CA ALA A 96 4.39 1.29 -14.23
C ALA A 96 5.60 0.64 -14.95
N ARG A 97 6.42 1.43 -15.68
CA ARG A 97 7.63 0.92 -16.36
C ARG A 97 8.72 0.39 -15.40
N ALA A 98 8.67 0.76 -14.14
CA ALA A 98 9.63 0.31 -13.12
C ALA A 98 9.10 -0.86 -12.29
N ALA A 99 7.79 -1.15 -12.37
CA ALA A 99 7.13 -2.14 -11.53
C ALA A 99 7.68 -3.55 -11.73
N GLU A 100 7.93 -3.96 -12.98
CA GLU A 100 8.51 -5.27 -13.29
C GLU A 100 9.93 -5.41 -12.73
N SER A 101 10.79 -4.41 -12.96
CA SER A 101 12.16 -4.43 -12.44
C SER A 101 12.17 -4.41 -10.91
N PHE A 102 11.32 -3.60 -10.27
CA PHE A 102 11.21 -3.57 -8.81
C PHE A 102 10.77 -4.93 -8.25
N SER A 103 9.68 -5.50 -8.79
CA SER A 103 9.17 -6.80 -8.32
C SER A 103 10.20 -7.91 -8.48
N LYS A 104 10.96 -7.91 -9.58
CA LYS A 104 12.04 -8.86 -9.82
C LYS A 104 13.14 -8.78 -8.76
N HIS A 105 13.58 -7.58 -8.41
CA HIS A 105 14.64 -7.41 -7.42
C HIS A 105 14.14 -7.68 -6.00
N LEU A 106 12.91 -7.24 -5.67
CA LEU A 106 12.33 -7.49 -4.36
C LEU A 106 12.10 -8.99 -4.13
N LEU A 107 11.43 -9.69 -5.05
CA LEU A 107 11.16 -11.11 -4.87
C LEU A 107 12.40 -11.98 -5.06
N GLY A 108 13.36 -11.56 -5.90
CA GLY A 108 14.67 -12.22 -5.95
C GLY A 108 15.43 -12.12 -4.63
N TRP A 109 15.31 -11.00 -3.92
CA TRP A 109 15.84 -10.88 -2.55
C TRP A 109 15.03 -11.74 -1.56
N VAL A 110 13.70 -11.78 -1.67
CA VAL A 110 12.83 -12.64 -0.84
C VAL A 110 13.23 -14.11 -0.95
N GLU A 111 13.51 -14.61 -2.16
CA GLU A 111 13.96 -15.98 -2.41
C GLU A 111 15.30 -16.34 -1.74
N GLU A 112 16.12 -15.34 -1.39
CA GLU A 112 17.39 -15.50 -0.66
C GLU A 112 17.23 -15.43 0.88
N THR A 113 16.00 -15.26 1.37
CA THR A 113 15.66 -15.11 2.79
C THR A 113 14.77 -16.25 3.28
N ALA A 114 14.34 -16.17 4.55
CA ALA A 114 13.37 -17.11 5.14
C ALA A 114 11.90 -16.75 4.84
N ILE A 115 11.64 -15.70 4.05
CA ILE A 115 10.29 -15.24 3.75
C ILE A 115 9.59 -16.26 2.86
N GLU A 116 8.44 -16.74 3.29
CA GLU A 116 7.59 -17.72 2.60
C GLU A 116 6.32 -17.08 2.03
N GLU A 117 5.92 -15.93 2.54
CA GLU A 117 4.70 -15.26 2.11
C GLU A 117 4.85 -13.74 2.01
N VAL A 118 4.21 -13.17 0.99
CA VAL A 118 4.23 -11.73 0.71
C VAL A 118 2.80 -11.19 0.64
N ILE A 119 2.50 -10.20 1.47
CA ILE A 119 1.21 -9.53 1.52
C ILE A 119 1.36 -8.09 1.05
N VAL A 120 0.63 -7.71 0.02
CA VAL A 120 0.57 -6.33 -0.46
C VAL A 120 -0.68 -5.67 0.10
N LEU A 121 -0.53 -4.53 0.77
CA LEU A 121 -1.64 -3.67 1.18
C LEU A 121 -1.79 -2.53 0.17
N SER A 122 -2.94 -2.40 -0.48
CA SER A 122 -3.14 -1.39 -1.52
C SER A 122 -4.59 -0.92 -1.64
N GLY A 123 -4.76 0.34 -2.06
CA GLY A 123 -6.05 0.90 -2.43
C GLY A 123 -6.30 0.80 -3.93
N VAL A 124 -7.55 0.54 -4.33
CA VAL A 124 -7.95 0.56 -5.74
C VAL A 124 -8.93 1.70 -6.04
N PRO A 125 -8.65 2.54 -7.05
CA PRO A 125 -9.48 3.70 -7.39
C PRO A 125 -10.68 3.28 -8.26
N VAL A 126 -11.60 2.51 -7.70
CA VAL A 126 -12.84 2.09 -8.38
C VAL A 126 -14.03 2.92 -7.90
N ALA A 127 -15.02 3.12 -8.78
CA ALA A 127 -16.28 3.69 -8.36
C ALA A 127 -17.00 2.70 -7.44
N HIS A 128 -17.37 3.14 -6.27
CA HIS A 128 -17.96 2.29 -5.22
C HIS A 128 -19.02 3.05 -4.40
N GLY A 129 -19.95 2.30 -3.84
CA GLY A 129 -20.91 2.78 -2.87
C GLY A 129 -20.51 2.47 -1.42
N PRO A 130 -21.23 3.00 -0.44
CA PRO A 130 -20.94 2.76 0.99
C PRO A 130 -20.90 1.27 1.36
N ASP A 131 -21.72 0.44 0.75
CA ASP A 131 -21.78 -1.00 1.03
C ASP A 131 -20.54 -1.77 0.52
N GLU A 132 -19.72 -1.14 -0.32
CA GLU A 132 -18.48 -1.70 -0.87
C GLU A 132 -17.23 -1.26 -0.08
N HIS A 133 -17.38 -0.46 0.97
CA HIS A 133 -16.33 -0.03 1.89
C HIS A 133 -15.85 -1.19 2.78
N ARG A 134 -15.18 -2.17 2.18
CA ARG A 134 -14.61 -3.34 2.85
C ARG A 134 -13.33 -3.78 2.17
N ALA A 135 -12.56 -4.61 2.84
CA ALA A 135 -11.38 -5.22 2.24
C ALA A 135 -11.75 -6.43 1.38
N TYR A 136 -10.98 -6.62 0.33
CA TYR A 136 -11.02 -7.75 -0.59
C TYR A 136 -9.62 -8.35 -0.71
N TYR A 137 -9.54 -9.57 -1.26
CA TYR A 137 -8.25 -10.16 -1.58
C TYR A 137 -8.16 -10.64 -3.03
N VAL A 138 -6.92 -10.66 -3.54
CA VAL A 138 -6.49 -11.46 -4.69
C VAL A 138 -5.27 -12.23 -4.19
N ALA A 139 -5.30 -13.56 -4.20
CA ALA A 139 -4.25 -14.37 -3.59
C ALA A 139 -3.98 -15.65 -4.38
N THR A 140 -2.79 -16.21 -4.19
CA THR A 140 -2.48 -17.53 -4.70
C THR A 140 -3.30 -18.61 -3.96
N PRO A 141 -3.58 -19.75 -4.59
CA PRO A 141 -4.43 -20.79 -3.97
C PRO A 141 -3.89 -21.29 -2.63
N ASP A 142 -2.60 -21.45 -2.51
CA ASP A 142 -1.91 -21.88 -1.28
C ASP A 142 -1.97 -20.85 -0.16
N PHE A 143 -1.87 -19.54 -0.47
CA PHE A 143 -2.14 -18.48 0.50
C PHE A 143 -3.60 -18.52 0.97
N THR A 144 -4.53 -18.67 0.03
CA THR A 144 -5.96 -18.74 0.36
C THR A 144 -6.26 -19.91 1.30
N GLU A 145 -5.71 -21.09 1.03
CA GLU A 145 -5.88 -22.28 1.87
C GLU A 145 -5.25 -22.09 3.27
N ALA A 146 -4.05 -21.50 3.32
CA ALA A 146 -3.28 -21.36 4.56
C ALA A 146 -3.79 -20.25 5.47
N ARG A 147 -4.31 -19.13 4.92
CA ARG A 147 -4.53 -17.88 5.68
C ARG A 147 -5.95 -17.32 5.61
N LEU A 148 -6.71 -17.60 4.54
CA LEU A 148 -8.00 -16.95 4.32
C LEU A 148 -9.21 -17.85 4.54
N ALA A 149 -9.01 -19.16 4.72
CA ALA A 149 -10.10 -20.15 4.84
C ALA A 149 -11.08 -19.84 5.99
N ASP A 150 -10.58 -19.30 7.10
CA ASP A 150 -11.35 -19.01 8.31
C ASP A 150 -11.65 -17.51 8.49
N THR A 151 -11.41 -16.68 7.45
CA THR A 151 -11.66 -15.23 7.49
C THR A 151 -12.97 -14.86 6.78
N GLU A 152 -13.52 -13.70 7.10
CA GLU A 152 -14.68 -13.13 6.39
C GLU A 152 -14.28 -12.25 5.20
N ILE A 153 -12.97 -12.15 4.89
CA ILE A 153 -12.49 -11.34 3.77
C ILE A 153 -12.92 -12.00 2.46
N THR A 154 -13.60 -11.23 1.60
CA THR A 154 -14.14 -11.77 0.34
C THR A 154 -13.14 -11.67 -0.81
N PRO A 155 -13.09 -12.66 -1.73
CA PRO A 155 -12.29 -12.53 -2.94
C PRO A 155 -12.80 -11.39 -3.82
N MET A 156 -11.88 -10.70 -4.49
CA MET A 156 -12.25 -9.74 -5.52
C MET A 156 -12.85 -10.48 -6.72
N GLY A 157 -14.00 -10.02 -7.23
CA GLY A 157 -14.80 -10.78 -8.20
C GLY A 157 -14.12 -11.05 -9.54
N GLY A 158 -13.25 -10.17 -10.00
CA GLY A 158 -12.47 -10.33 -11.25
C GLY A 158 -12.04 -9.00 -11.82
N GLY A 159 -10.97 -8.99 -12.61
CA GLY A 159 -10.41 -7.78 -13.18
C GLY A 159 -8.98 -7.99 -13.67
N PHE A 160 -8.26 -6.87 -13.76
CA PHE A 160 -6.85 -6.85 -14.10
C PHE A 160 -6.11 -6.08 -13.01
N LEU A 161 -4.98 -6.62 -12.58
CA LEU A 161 -4.02 -5.91 -11.74
C LEU A 161 -2.95 -5.33 -12.65
N ASP A 162 -2.63 -4.07 -12.46
CA ASP A 162 -1.58 -3.36 -13.19
C ASP A 162 -0.49 -2.82 -12.25
N GLY A 163 0.49 -2.15 -12.82
CA GLY A 163 1.56 -1.53 -12.06
C GLY A 163 2.29 -2.50 -11.14
N LEU A 164 2.60 -2.04 -9.94
CA LEU A 164 3.36 -2.81 -8.97
C LEU A 164 2.57 -4.00 -8.41
N ASN A 165 1.27 -3.82 -8.13
CA ASN A 165 0.40 -4.88 -7.64
C ASN A 165 0.34 -6.05 -8.64
N GLY A 166 0.14 -5.74 -9.93
CA GLY A 166 0.15 -6.74 -11.00
C GLY A 166 1.49 -7.45 -11.14
N ALA A 167 2.60 -6.72 -11.07
CA ALA A 167 3.93 -7.28 -11.20
C ALA A 167 4.30 -8.22 -10.03
N LEU A 168 3.97 -7.85 -8.79
CA LEU A 168 4.23 -8.68 -7.61
C LEU A 168 3.37 -9.96 -7.64
N MET A 169 2.07 -9.84 -7.94
CA MET A 169 1.18 -10.99 -8.01
C MET A 169 1.54 -11.95 -9.15
N ALA A 170 1.91 -11.41 -10.33
CA ALA A 170 2.32 -12.24 -11.46
C ALA A 170 3.57 -13.08 -11.13
N ARG A 171 4.55 -12.49 -10.45
CA ARG A 171 5.74 -13.24 -10.01
C ARG A 171 5.44 -14.26 -8.93
N GLY A 172 4.51 -13.98 -8.01
CA GLY A 172 4.06 -14.94 -7.03
C GLY A 172 3.47 -16.22 -7.67
N LEU A 173 2.83 -16.09 -8.84
CA LEU A 173 2.32 -17.27 -9.58
C LEU A 173 3.42 -18.18 -10.16
N ASP A 174 4.61 -17.62 -10.40
CA ASP A 174 5.75 -18.32 -10.99
C ASP A 174 6.83 -18.72 -9.95
N SER A 175 6.50 -18.65 -8.66
CA SER A 175 7.40 -18.96 -7.54
C SER A 175 6.69 -19.82 -6.49
N ASP A 176 7.44 -20.33 -5.53
CA ASP A 176 6.91 -21.09 -4.37
C ASP A 176 6.40 -20.13 -3.24
N LEU A 177 6.38 -18.82 -3.50
CA LEU A 177 5.92 -17.82 -2.54
C LEU A 177 4.40 -17.75 -2.49
N ARG A 178 3.86 -17.83 -1.31
CA ARG A 178 2.45 -17.54 -1.06
C ARG A 178 2.25 -16.01 -1.15
N THR A 179 1.45 -15.54 -2.08
CA THR A 179 1.23 -14.12 -2.29
C THR A 179 -0.22 -13.70 -2.14
N CYS A 180 -0.44 -12.56 -1.53
CA CYS A 180 -1.76 -11.96 -1.35
C CYS A 180 -1.71 -10.45 -1.57
N LEU A 181 -2.65 -9.93 -2.33
CA LEU A 181 -3.03 -8.52 -2.35
C LEU A 181 -4.29 -8.35 -1.51
N LEU A 182 -4.18 -7.68 -0.37
CA LEU A 182 -5.31 -7.13 0.36
C LEU A 182 -5.61 -5.74 -0.20
N THR A 183 -6.82 -5.54 -0.65
CA THR A 183 -7.20 -4.30 -1.31
C THR A 183 -8.56 -3.79 -0.86
N THR A 184 -8.77 -2.48 -0.96
CA THR A 184 -10.04 -1.82 -0.65
C THR A 184 -10.28 -0.67 -1.63
N PRO A 185 -11.54 -0.36 -1.97
CA PRO A 185 -11.86 0.85 -2.71
C PRO A 185 -11.38 2.11 -1.99
N VAL A 186 -10.82 3.05 -2.75
CA VAL A 186 -10.27 4.32 -2.22
C VAL A 186 -10.72 5.53 -3.01
N HIS A 187 -10.76 6.67 -2.32
CA HIS A 187 -10.91 7.98 -2.92
C HIS A 187 -9.55 8.46 -3.45
N ALA A 188 -9.34 8.31 -4.78
CA ALA A 188 -8.02 8.49 -5.41
C ALA A 188 -7.39 9.89 -5.29
N GLN A 189 -8.16 10.92 -4.97
CA GLN A 189 -7.72 12.32 -5.00
C GLN A 189 -7.09 12.82 -3.68
N ALA A 190 -7.16 12.02 -2.62
CA ALA A 190 -6.68 12.40 -1.30
C ALA A 190 -6.25 11.15 -0.50
N PRO A 191 -5.42 11.32 0.54
CA PRO A 191 -5.16 10.24 1.48
C PRO A 191 -6.45 9.72 2.10
N ASP A 192 -6.64 8.40 2.05
CA ASP A 192 -7.86 7.71 2.53
C ASP A 192 -7.53 6.92 3.79
N ALA A 193 -7.68 7.59 4.93
CA ALA A 193 -7.36 7.02 6.24
C ALA A 193 -8.33 5.89 6.64
N ASP A 194 -9.58 5.98 6.21
CA ASP A 194 -10.60 4.95 6.44
C ASP A 194 -10.29 3.67 5.64
N ALA A 195 -9.79 3.83 4.41
CA ALA A 195 -9.29 2.72 3.63
C ALA A 195 -8.06 2.06 4.27
N ALA A 196 -7.15 2.83 4.84
CA ALA A 196 -6.01 2.29 5.57
C ALA A 196 -6.44 1.52 6.83
N LEU A 197 -7.44 2.01 7.56
CA LEU A 197 -8.02 1.31 8.70
C LEU A 197 -8.63 -0.05 8.28
N ARG A 198 -9.40 -0.08 7.19
CA ARG A 198 -9.97 -1.33 6.65
C ARG A 198 -8.90 -2.36 6.26
N LEU A 199 -7.78 -1.90 5.67
CA LEU A 199 -6.65 -2.78 5.34
C LEU A 199 -5.98 -3.32 6.60
N LEU A 200 -5.82 -2.50 7.63
CA LEU A 200 -5.28 -2.92 8.94
C LEU A 200 -6.18 -3.96 9.61
N GLU A 201 -7.49 -3.70 9.69
CA GLU A 201 -8.46 -4.64 10.25
C GLU A 201 -8.42 -5.99 9.52
N ALA A 202 -8.40 -5.97 8.19
CA ALA A 202 -8.29 -7.19 7.39
C ALA A 202 -6.96 -7.92 7.63
N PHE A 203 -5.83 -7.22 7.66
CA PHE A 203 -4.53 -7.80 7.93
C PHE A 203 -4.47 -8.44 9.31
N LEU A 204 -4.92 -7.73 10.36
CA LEU A 204 -4.94 -8.22 11.73
C LEU A 204 -5.94 -9.38 11.94
N SER A 205 -6.96 -9.53 11.08
CA SER A 205 -7.83 -10.72 11.12
C SER A 205 -7.16 -12.00 10.61
N ILE A 206 -6.07 -11.85 9.84
CA ILE A 206 -5.27 -12.97 9.32
C ILE A 206 -4.12 -13.33 10.27
N TYR A 207 -3.51 -12.31 10.89
CA TYR A 207 -2.33 -12.45 11.75
C TYR A 207 -2.68 -12.05 13.18
N ASP A 208 -2.36 -12.92 14.11
CA ASP A 208 -2.60 -12.68 15.56
C ASP A 208 -1.53 -11.70 16.10
N LEU A 209 -1.72 -10.42 15.81
CA LEU A 209 -0.85 -9.33 16.26
C LEU A 209 -1.64 -8.38 17.17
N ASP A 210 -1.04 -8.01 18.29
CA ASP A 210 -1.64 -7.05 19.24
C ASP A 210 -1.33 -5.61 18.80
N VAL A 211 -2.27 -5.00 18.07
CA VAL A 211 -2.20 -3.62 17.59
C VAL A 211 -3.46 -2.87 17.98
N ASP A 212 -3.30 -1.80 18.76
CA ASP A 212 -4.41 -0.90 19.09
C ASP A 212 -4.77 -0.04 17.86
N LEU A 213 -5.95 -0.24 17.29
CA LEU A 213 -6.48 0.55 16.19
C LEU A 213 -7.27 1.81 16.60
N GLY A 214 -7.42 2.06 17.89
CA GLY A 214 -8.13 3.24 18.41
C GLY A 214 -7.60 4.56 17.85
N PRO A 215 -6.29 4.84 17.90
CA PRO A 215 -5.71 6.05 17.32
C PRO A 215 -5.96 6.20 15.82
N MET A 216 -5.94 5.10 15.05
CA MET A 216 -6.22 5.12 13.60
C MET A 216 -7.69 5.40 13.32
N THR A 217 -8.59 4.80 14.10
CA THR A 217 -10.04 5.04 14.01
C THR A 217 -10.37 6.52 14.28
N GLU A 218 -9.79 7.11 15.33
CA GLU A 218 -9.96 8.53 15.62
C GLU A 218 -9.36 9.43 14.53
N PHE A 219 -8.24 9.05 13.94
CA PHE A 219 -7.63 9.78 12.84
C PHE A 219 -8.51 9.73 11.59
N ALA A 220 -9.00 8.56 11.22
CA ALA A 220 -9.91 8.38 10.08
C ALA A 220 -11.19 9.22 10.24
N ALA A 221 -11.81 9.19 11.42
CA ALA A 221 -13.00 9.99 11.72
C ALA A 221 -12.74 11.50 11.58
N ARG A 222 -11.61 12.01 12.11
CA ARG A 222 -11.24 13.44 11.96
C ARG A 222 -11.02 13.84 10.50
N VAL A 223 -10.38 12.98 9.71
CA VAL A 223 -10.16 13.22 8.28
C VAL A 223 -11.49 13.28 7.54
N ALA A 224 -12.41 12.34 7.81
CA ALA A 224 -13.75 12.32 7.20
C ALA A 224 -14.53 13.62 7.52
N GLU A 225 -14.55 14.05 8.78
CA GLU A 225 -15.19 15.31 9.20
C GLU A 225 -14.63 16.53 8.45
N GLN A 226 -13.29 16.61 8.29
CA GLN A 226 -12.66 17.71 7.55
C GLN A 226 -13.04 17.73 6.07
N TYR A 227 -13.18 16.55 5.43
CA TYR A 227 -13.65 16.46 4.04
C TYR A 227 -15.12 16.86 3.89
N GLU A 228 -15.98 16.47 4.82
CA GLU A 228 -17.40 16.88 4.83
C GLU A 228 -17.53 18.41 4.97
N GLU A 229 -16.78 19.02 5.89
CA GLU A 229 -16.76 20.48 6.05
C GLU A 229 -16.25 21.19 4.79
N LEU A 230 -15.18 20.67 4.16
CA LEU A 230 -14.63 21.25 2.93
C LEU A 230 -15.65 21.16 1.78
N ALA A 231 -16.29 20.00 1.62
CA ALA A 231 -17.32 19.80 0.60
C ALA A 231 -18.51 20.76 0.81
N ALA A 232 -18.97 20.92 2.05
CA ALA A 232 -20.04 21.86 2.39
C ALA A 232 -19.69 23.32 2.07
N ARG A 233 -18.43 23.73 2.34
CA ARG A 233 -17.93 25.08 1.99
C ARG A 233 -17.90 25.29 0.47
N MET A 234 -17.37 24.32 -0.28
CA MET A 234 -17.32 24.38 -1.75
C MET A 234 -18.71 24.44 -2.39
N GLU A 235 -19.69 23.71 -1.83
CA GLU A 235 -21.08 23.80 -2.28
C GLU A 235 -21.70 25.18 -1.99
N ALA A 236 -21.42 25.74 -0.81
CA ALA A 236 -21.91 27.07 -0.44
C ALA A 236 -21.31 28.15 -1.36
N GLU A 237 -20.03 28.08 -1.69
CA GLU A 237 -19.35 28.99 -2.62
C GLU A 237 -19.96 28.88 -4.03
N LYS A 238 -20.13 27.66 -4.56
CA LYS A 238 -20.79 27.45 -5.85
C LYS A 238 -22.23 27.97 -5.90
N LYS A 239 -22.97 27.89 -4.79
CA LYS A 239 -24.32 28.47 -4.68
C LYS A 239 -24.27 30.01 -4.64
N ALA A 240 -23.26 30.58 -4.00
CA ALA A 240 -23.07 32.03 -3.94
C ALA A 240 -22.66 32.62 -5.31
N GLU A 241 -21.81 31.93 -6.07
CA GLU A 241 -21.42 32.31 -7.43
C GLU A 241 -22.58 32.19 -8.45
N ARG A 242 -23.50 31.23 -8.25
CA ARG A 242 -24.76 31.13 -8.99
C ARG A 242 -25.78 32.13 -8.41
N GLY A 243 -25.49 33.43 -8.47
CA GLY A 243 -26.32 34.50 -7.95
C GLY A 243 -27.72 34.56 -8.58
N PRO A 244 -28.62 35.48 -8.10
CA PRO A 244 -30.06 35.46 -8.43
C PRO A 244 -30.39 35.83 -9.89
N GLU A 245 -29.45 35.83 -10.81
CA GLU A 245 -29.71 36.21 -12.23
C GLU A 245 -30.49 35.18 -13.04
N ASP A 246 -30.57 33.92 -12.61
CA ASP A 246 -31.34 32.88 -13.36
C ASP A 246 -32.85 32.88 -13.08
N ARG A 247 -33.40 33.83 -12.28
CA ARG A 247 -34.83 33.91 -12.00
C ARG A 247 -35.60 34.93 -12.86
N MET A 248 -34.98 35.55 -13.85
CA MET A 248 -35.60 36.63 -14.62
C MET A 248 -35.96 36.27 -16.07
N TYR A 249 -35.98 35.01 -16.44
CA TYR A 249 -36.49 34.55 -17.72
C TYR A 249 -37.44 33.35 -17.51
N MET A 250 -38.62 33.63 -17.03
CA MET A 250 -39.85 32.87 -17.31
C MET A 250 -41.01 33.85 -17.50
#